data_d72f82dc9bab8f40bb09b360204d0226
#
_entry.id   d72f82dc9bab8f40bb09b360204d0226
#
_cell.length_a   1.000
_cell.length_b   1.000
_cell.length_c   1.000
_cell.angle_alpha   90.00
_cell.angle_beta   90.00
_cell.angle_gamma   90.00
#
_symmetry.space_group_name_H-M   'P 1'
#
loop_
_entity.id
_entity.type
_entity.pdbx_description
1 polymer ?
#
loop_
_entity_poly.entity_id
_entity_poly.type
_entity_poly.pdbx_seq_one_letter_code
_entity_poly.pdbx_strand_id
1 'polypeptide(L)'
;MTTETRPEEPTPISDRAWKALEGAYDLQVHVGPDVIARRIDDLDCAKEFLAHGMKGFVLKSHYLQTGERAQVVTKAVPGSRVFGAITLNHSVGGLNPVAVELAGRTGCKIVWCPTVDAANETAGRLDGGSAKLPFWAKIQRELAAEGISPPPLSVIDEAGRLTDPARHCLERIAKHNMILATGHVGRAEIFALVRGAKELGVKKVLVTHAEFPSQSLTGDEQKELADLGAIIEHCFTTTYTNKAPWEVAFANIRQTGVSRTVISTDLGQTINPPVADGFAMFAQRLLDAGFSDADVRTMAVTIPTRLLDE
;
A
#
# COMPACT_ATOMS: atom_id res chain seq x y z
N MET A 1 30.69 13.17 1.35
CA MET A 1 30.16 12.71 2.65
C MET A 1 28.65 12.87 2.59
N THR A 2 27.94 11.82 2.23
CA THR A 2 26.48 11.82 2.19
C THR A 2 25.99 11.57 3.60
N THR A 3 25.37 12.58 4.20
CA THR A 3 24.63 12.45 5.46
C THR A 3 23.53 11.40 5.26
N GLU A 4 23.76 10.20 5.77
CA GLU A 4 22.64 9.34 6.13
C GLU A 4 21.86 10.14 7.17
N THR A 5 20.70 10.67 6.80
CA THR A 5 19.76 11.15 7.81
C THR A 5 19.46 9.95 8.69
N ARG A 6 19.92 10.01 9.95
CA ARG A 6 19.53 9.03 10.97
C ARG A 6 18.00 8.93 10.92
N PRO A 7 17.44 7.72 11.03
CA PRO A 7 16.02 7.59 11.37
C PRO A 7 15.78 8.50 12.59
N GLU A 8 14.64 9.20 12.59
CA GLU A 8 14.24 9.98 13.76
C GLU A 8 14.35 9.12 15.03
N GLU A 9 14.70 9.71 16.17
CA GLU A 9 14.68 8.99 17.45
C GLU A 9 13.29 8.35 17.61
N PRO A 10 13.22 7.10 18.07
CA PRO A 10 11.95 6.39 18.19
C PRO A 10 11.02 7.20 19.10
N THR A 11 9.91 7.64 18.55
CA THR A 11 8.85 8.31 19.33
C THR A 11 8.36 7.35 20.40
N PRO A 12 8.37 7.71 21.69
CA PRO A 12 7.80 6.87 22.74
C PRO A 12 6.33 6.59 22.42
N ILE A 13 5.96 5.31 22.41
CA ILE A 13 4.59 4.89 22.13
C ILE A 13 3.82 4.86 23.44
N SER A 14 2.74 5.62 23.54
CA SER A 14 1.87 5.64 24.71
C SER A 14 0.81 4.53 24.67
N ASP A 15 0.29 4.14 25.84
CA ASP A 15 -0.87 3.25 25.95
C ASP A 15 -2.08 3.78 25.16
N ARG A 16 -2.21 5.10 25.06
CA ARG A 16 -3.25 5.76 24.27
C ARG A 16 -3.15 5.42 22.80
N ALA A 17 -1.94 5.42 22.24
CA ALA A 17 -1.71 5.08 20.82
C ALA A 17 -2.05 3.60 20.56
N TRP A 18 -1.63 2.69 21.42
CA TRP A 18 -2.00 1.28 21.32
C TRP A 18 -3.51 1.07 21.42
N LYS A 19 -4.18 1.73 22.36
CA LYS A 19 -5.63 1.66 22.53
C LYS A 19 -6.39 2.18 21.31
N ALA A 20 -5.88 3.21 20.65
CA ALA A 20 -6.48 3.72 19.42
C ALA A 20 -6.43 2.71 18.27
N LEU A 21 -5.47 1.76 18.29
CA LEU A 21 -5.31 0.69 17.31
C LEU A 21 -6.03 -0.62 17.66
N GLU A 22 -6.71 -0.72 18.81
CA GLU A 22 -7.50 -1.92 19.12
C GLU A 22 -8.54 -2.21 18.02
N GLY A 23 -8.44 -3.39 17.41
CA GLY A 23 -9.27 -3.81 16.29
C GLY A 23 -8.82 -3.32 14.92
N ALA A 24 -7.65 -2.67 14.81
CA ALA A 24 -7.12 -2.13 13.56
C ALA A 24 -6.73 -3.21 12.55
N TYR A 25 -6.76 -2.79 11.28
CA TYR A 25 -6.16 -3.51 10.16
C TYR A 25 -5.11 -2.62 9.48
N ASP A 26 -3.94 -3.18 9.23
CA ASP A 26 -2.95 -2.58 8.33
C ASP A 26 -3.17 -3.08 6.90
N LEU A 27 -3.47 -2.18 5.98
CA LEU A 27 -3.81 -2.57 4.60
C LEU A 27 -2.59 -2.87 3.73
N GLN A 28 -1.36 -2.61 4.23
CA GLN A 28 -0.15 -2.73 3.42
C GLN A 28 1.04 -3.19 4.27
N VAL A 29 1.29 -4.50 4.31
CA VAL A 29 2.37 -5.12 5.10
C VAL A 29 3.22 -6.05 4.24
N HIS A 30 4.55 -5.89 4.31
CA HIS A 30 5.53 -6.69 3.60
C HIS A 30 6.27 -7.64 4.55
N VAL A 31 5.81 -8.86 4.69
CA VAL A 31 6.40 -9.88 5.57
C VAL A 31 6.87 -11.12 4.81
N GLY A 32 7.76 -11.88 5.43
CA GLY A 32 8.21 -13.16 4.89
C GLY A 32 7.14 -14.25 4.96
N PRO A 33 7.30 -15.31 4.14
CA PRO A 33 8.30 -15.47 3.09
C PRO A 33 8.08 -14.52 1.90
N ASP A 34 9.16 -13.98 1.34
CA ASP A 34 9.13 -13.12 0.15
C ASP A 34 10.41 -13.35 -0.68
N VAL A 35 10.44 -12.84 -1.92
CA VAL A 35 11.62 -12.88 -2.80
C VAL A 35 12.80 -12.15 -2.19
N ILE A 36 12.55 -11.14 -1.37
CA ILE A 36 13.56 -10.38 -0.64
C ILE A 36 13.43 -10.60 0.87
N ALA A 37 14.54 -10.46 1.59
CA ALA A 37 14.54 -10.63 3.04
C ALA A 37 13.59 -9.64 3.72
N ARG A 38 12.77 -10.15 4.60
CA ARG A 38 11.82 -9.38 5.41
C ARG A 38 12.20 -9.45 6.89
N ARG A 39 11.74 -8.47 7.66
CA ARG A 39 12.05 -8.34 9.09
C ARG A 39 11.43 -9.46 9.93
N ILE A 40 10.23 -9.86 9.57
CA ILE A 40 9.40 -10.84 10.28
C ILE A 40 8.64 -11.69 9.27
N ASP A 41 8.27 -12.90 9.62
CA ASP A 41 7.35 -13.70 8.82
C ASP A 41 5.89 -13.38 9.13
N ASP A 42 5.00 -13.92 8.31
CA ASP A 42 3.57 -13.65 8.39
C ASP A 42 2.89 -14.24 9.62
N LEU A 43 3.36 -15.41 10.12
CA LEU A 43 2.81 -16.04 11.31
C LEU A 43 3.14 -15.23 12.57
N ASP A 44 4.39 -14.82 12.69
CA ASP A 44 4.84 -14.06 13.85
C ASP A 44 4.26 -12.64 13.82
N CYS A 45 4.15 -12.01 12.65
CA CYS A 45 3.45 -10.73 12.49
C CYS A 45 1.98 -10.84 12.94
N ALA A 46 1.28 -11.91 12.58
CA ALA A 46 -0.10 -12.11 13.00
C ALA A 46 -0.24 -12.28 14.53
N LYS A 47 0.72 -12.98 15.16
CA LYS A 47 0.77 -13.10 16.64
C LYS A 47 1.03 -11.75 17.31
N GLU A 48 2.00 -10.96 16.78
CA GLU A 48 2.28 -9.61 17.30
C GLU A 48 1.06 -8.70 17.20
N PHE A 49 0.35 -8.70 16.08
CA PHE A 49 -0.87 -7.92 15.91
C PHE A 49 -1.93 -8.28 16.97
N LEU A 50 -2.17 -9.58 17.19
CA LEU A 50 -3.11 -10.03 18.21
C LEU A 50 -2.67 -9.66 19.63
N ALA A 51 -1.37 -9.75 19.93
CA ALA A 51 -0.83 -9.40 21.25
C ALA A 51 -1.07 -7.92 21.59
N HIS A 52 -1.14 -7.05 20.58
CA HIS A 52 -1.45 -5.62 20.72
C HIS A 52 -2.94 -5.30 20.48
N GLY A 53 -3.83 -6.29 20.42
CA GLY A 53 -5.27 -6.09 20.24
C GLY A 53 -5.69 -5.68 18.82
N MET A 54 -4.76 -5.66 17.85
CA MET A 54 -5.07 -5.44 16.44
C MET A 54 -5.67 -6.69 15.80
N LYS A 55 -6.45 -6.53 14.74
CA LYS A 55 -7.25 -7.60 14.17
C LYS A 55 -6.54 -8.35 13.04
N GLY A 56 -5.70 -7.68 12.28
CA GLY A 56 -4.96 -8.29 11.19
C GLY A 56 -4.40 -7.32 10.17
N PHE A 57 -4.07 -7.84 9.01
CA PHE A 57 -3.41 -7.07 7.95
C PHE A 57 -3.61 -7.68 6.57
N VAL A 58 -3.23 -6.93 5.55
CA VAL A 58 -3.17 -7.39 4.16
C VAL A 58 -1.71 -7.69 3.78
N LEU A 59 -1.46 -8.91 3.32
CA LEU A 59 -0.16 -9.35 2.82
C LEU A 59 0.12 -8.75 1.43
N LYS A 60 1.03 -7.79 1.35
CA LYS A 60 1.51 -7.25 0.08
C LYS A 60 2.82 -7.93 -0.34
N SER A 61 2.87 -8.41 -1.56
CA SER A 61 4.11 -8.77 -2.25
C SER A 61 4.17 -8.06 -3.60
N HIS A 62 5.35 -7.59 -3.99
CA HIS A 62 5.57 -7.05 -5.32
C HIS A 62 5.65 -8.12 -6.40
N TYR A 63 5.82 -9.40 -6.01
CA TYR A 63 6.23 -10.48 -6.91
C TYR A 63 5.19 -11.59 -7.03
N LEU A 64 4.48 -11.91 -5.95
CA LEU A 64 3.59 -13.07 -5.89
C LEU A 64 2.22 -12.69 -5.36
N GLN A 65 1.19 -13.42 -5.80
CA GLN A 65 -0.11 -13.43 -5.14
C GLN A 65 0.00 -14.05 -3.75
N THR A 66 -0.76 -13.54 -2.79
CA THR A 66 -0.67 -13.94 -1.37
C THR A 66 -1.99 -14.51 -0.80
N GLY A 67 -2.96 -14.85 -1.66
CA GLY A 67 -4.28 -15.32 -1.25
C GLY A 67 -4.25 -16.61 -0.45
N GLU A 68 -3.60 -17.64 -0.97
CA GLU A 68 -3.48 -18.95 -0.31
C GLU A 68 -2.67 -18.83 0.99
N ARG A 69 -1.59 -18.04 0.96
CA ARG A 69 -0.74 -17.78 2.12
C ARG A 69 -1.53 -17.13 3.26
N ALA A 70 -2.35 -16.13 2.96
CA ALA A 70 -3.20 -15.46 3.94
C ALA A 70 -4.21 -16.41 4.61
N GLN A 71 -4.80 -17.34 3.85
CA GLN A 71 -5.70 -18.36 4.39
C GLN A 71 -4.97 -19.30 5.37
N VAL A 72 -3.75 -19.73 5.02
CA VAL A 72 -2.94 -20.59 5.88
C VAL A 72 -2.59 -19.87 7.18
N VAL A 73 -2.16 -18.61 7.12
CA VAL A 73 -1.83 -17.80 8.30
C VAL A 73 -3.04 -17.62 9.21
N THR A 74 -4.19 -17.24 8.64
CA THR A 74 -5.44 -17.07 9.41
C THR A 74 -5.85 -18.37 10.12
N LYS A 75 -5.64 -19.52 9.48
CA LYS A 75 -5.90 -20.83 10.09
C LYS A 75 -4.89 -21.19 11.17
N ALA A 76 -3.61 -20.87 10.95
CA ALA A 76 -2.51 -21.21 11.87
C ALA A 76 -2.46 -20.32 13.11
N VAL A 77 -2.98 -19.09 13.03
CA VAL A 77 -3.03 -18.11 14.13
C VAL A 77 -4.50 -17.75 14.41
N PRO A 78 -5.21 -18.57 15.21
CA PRO A 78 -6.64 -18.35 15.48
C PRO A 78 -6.89 -16.99 16.15
N GLY A 79 -7.91 -16.28 15.66
CA GLY A 79 -8.24 -14.92 16.09
C GLY A 79 -7.66 -13.83 15.19
N SER A 80 -6.61 -14.11 14.42
CA SER A 80 -6.11 -13.17 13.41
C SER A 80 -6.97 -13.19 12.14
N ARG A 81 -6.95 -12.05 11.43
CA ARG A 81 -7.60 -11.92 10.11
C ARG A 81 -6.57 -11.38 9.12
N VAL A 82 -5.97 -12.30 8.37
CA VAL A 82 -4.98 -11.97 7.37
C VAL A 82 -5.60 -12.12 5.98
N PHE A 83 -5.42 -11.12 5.13
CA PHE A 83 -5.98 -11.08 3.79
C PHE A 83 -4.87 -11.12 2.75
N GLY A 84 -5.16 -11.77 1.64
CA GLY A 84 -4.28 -11.81 0.49
C GLY A 84 -4.50 -10.66 -0.47
N ALA A 85 -3.53 -10.50 -1.34
CA ALA A 85 -3.53 -9.49 -2.39
C ALA A 85 -2.76 -9.98 -3.63
N ILE A 86 -2.82 -9.20 -4.69
CA ILE A 86 -2.00 -9.36 -5.89
C ILE A 86 -1.50 -7.98 -6.35
N THR A 87 -0.26 -7.93 -6.85
CA THR A 87 0.31 -6.73 -7.45
C THR A 87 0.61 -7.01 -8.92
N LEU A 88 0.10 -6.19 -9.83
CA LEU A 88 0.09 -6.43 -11.27
C LEU A 88 1.44 -6.05 -11.93
N ASN A 89 2.52 -6.63 -11.39
CA ASN A 89 3.86 -6.58 -11.97
C ASN A 89 4.08 -7.74 -12.96
N HIS A 90 5.19 -7.73 -13.69
CA HIS A 90 5.52 -8.77 -14.68
C HIS A 90 5.57 -10.18 -14.10
N SER A 91 5.94 -10.33 -12.83
CA SER A 91 5.99 -11.61 -12.12
C SER A 91 4.64 -12.37 -12.10
N VAL A 92 3.52 -11.65 -12.27
CA VAL A 92 2.18 -12.22 -12.39
C VAL A 92 1.57 -12.02 -13.79
N GLY A 93 2.39 -11.61 -14.76
CA GLY A 93 1.99 -11.36 -16.15
C GLY A 93 1.49 -9.93 -16.41
N GLY A 94 1.87 -8.96 -15.58
CA GLY A 94 1.51 -7.54 -15.73
C GLY A 94 0.02 -7.29 -15.50
N LEU A 95 -0.59 -6.47 -16.38
CA LEU A 95 -2.04 -6.20 -16.37
C LEU A 95 -2.80 -7.43 -16.89
N ASN A 96 -2.87 -8.47 -16.06
CA ASN A 96 -3.38 -9.78 -16.41
C ASN A 96 -4.76 -10.05 -15.76
N PRO A 97 -5.88 -9.97 -16.50
CA PRO A 97 -7.21 -10.19 -15.94
C PRO A 97 -7.44 -11.64 -15.47
N VAL A 98 -6.69 -12.62 -16.01
CA VAL A 98 -6.76 -14.01 -15.51
C VAL A 98 -6.16 -14.12 -14.12
N ALA A 99 -5.02 -13.48 -13.87
CA ALA A 99 -4.40 -13.45 -12.56
C ALA A 99 -5.32 -12.74 -11.53
N VAL A 100 -5.99 -11.65 -11.92
CA VAL A 100 -6.97 -10.95 -11.06
C VAL A 100 -8.18 -11.83 -10.77
N GLU A 101 -8.71 -12.55 -11.78
CA GLU A 101 -9.82 -13.50 -11.58
C GLU A 101 -9.44 -14.59 -10.57
N LEU A 102 -8.25 -15.18 -10.70
CA LEU A 102 -7.80 -16.24 -9.79
C LEU A 102 -7.51 -15.69 -8.37
N ALA A 103 -6.94 -14.48 -8.28
CA ALA A 103 -6.77 -13.79 -7.00
C ALA A 103 -8.12 -13.57 -6.28
N GLY A 104 -9.16 -13.16 -7.01
CA GLY A 104 -10.51 -13.03 -6.45
C GLY A 104 -11.07 -14.37 -5.95
N ARG A 105 -10.86 -15.45 -6.69
CA ARG A 105 -11.29 -16.81 -6.29
C ARG A 105 -10.54 -17.36 -5.07
N THR A 106 -9.29 -16.96 -4.87
CA THR A 106 -8.50 -17.30 -3.67
C THR A 106 -8.74 -16.36 -2.50
N GLY A 107 -9.71 -15.44 -2.62
CA GLY A 107 -10.12 -14.56 -1.51
C GLY A 107 -9.20 -13.36 -1.28
N CYS A 108 -8.36 -12.99 -2.26
CA CYS A 108 -7.62 -11.74 -2.20
C CYS A 108 -8.58 -10.55 -2.08
N LYS A 109 -8.19 -9.57 -1.28
CA LYS A 109 -9.00 -8.37 -1.03
C LYS A 109 -8.48 -7.14 -1.77
N ILE A 110 -7.19 -7.05 -2.07
CA ILE A 110 -6.59 -5.90 -2.75
C ILE A 110 -5.88 -6.34 -4.04
N VAL A 111 -6.08 -5.55 -5.08
CA VAL A 111 -5.34 -5.62 -6.34
C VAL A 111 -4.58 -4.30 -6.49
N TRP A 112 -3.26 -4.34 -6.34
CA TRP A 112 -2.40 -3.19 -6.67
C TRP A 112 -2.14 -3.14 -8.18
N CYS A 113 -2.30 -1.98 -8.77
CA CYS A 113 -1.71 -1.67 -10.07
C CYS A 113 -0.19 -1.82 -10.02
N PRO A 114 0.51 -1.78 -11.16
CA PRO A 114 1.96 -1.96 -11.19
C PRO A 114 2.71 -1.12 -10.17
N THR A 115 3.74 -1.70 -9.57
CA THR A 115 4.61 -1.05 -8.60
C THR A 115 6.04 -1.00 -9.13
N VAL A 116 6.85 -2.02 -8.83
CA VAL A 116 8.27 -2.06 -9.23
C VAL A 116 8.48 -2.03 -10.76
N ASP A 117 7.50 -2.46 -11.53
CA ASP A 117 7.51 -2.47 -12.99
C ASP A 117 6.69 -1.33 -13.62
N ALA A 118 6.13 -0.42 -12.80
CA ALA A 118 5.40 0.74 -13.31
C ALA A 118 6.30 1.67 -14.13
N ALA A 119 5.80 2.19 -15.25
CA ALA A 119 6.53 3.13 -16.10
C ALA A 119 7.00 4.37 -15.29
N ASN A 120 6.17 4.85 -14.38
CA ASN A 120 6.46 5.96 -13.49
C ASN A 120 7.67 5.69 -12.56
N GLU A 121 7.88 4.45 -12.11
CA GLU A 121 9.04 4.05 -11.30
C GLU A 121 10.31 3.88 -12.14
N THR A 122 10.19 3.46 -13.38
CA THR A 122 11.34 3.23 -14.26
C THR A 122 11.86 4.52 -14.89
N ALA A 123 11.01 5.50 -15.17
CA ALA A 123 11.40 6.79 -15.75
C ALA A 123 12.42 7.53 -14.88
N GLY A 124 12.22 7.57 -13.57
CA GLY A 124 13.16 8.21 -12.63
C GLY A 124 14.51 7.49 -12.44
N ARG A 125 14.66 6.26 -12.97
CA ARG A 125 15.91 5.46 -12.88
C ARG A 125 16.81 5.59 -14.09
N LEU A 126 16.26 5.93 -15.24
CA LEU A 126 17.02 6.08 -16.48
C LEU A 126 17.86 7.35 -16.48
N ASP A 127 17.56 8.33 -15.65
CA ASP A 127 18.25 9.63 -15.59
C ASP A 127 19.57 9.63 -14.80
N GLY A 128 20.12 8.45 -14.45
CA GLY A 128 21.52 8.29 -14.03
C GLY A 128 21.93 8.95 -12.71
N GLY A 129 20.98 9.45 -11.94
CA GLY A 129 21.27 10.03 -10.62
C GLY A 129 21.78 8.98 -9.63
N SER A 130 22.85 9.31 -8.88
CA SER A 130 23.44 8.46 -7.85
C SER A 130 22.58 8.35 -6.57
N ALA A 131 21.27 8.57 -6.68
CA ALA A 131 20.35 8.32 -5.59
C ALA A 131 20.40 6.84 -5.18
N LYS A 132 20.56 6.55 -3.90
CA LYS A 132 20.47 5.18 -3.36
C LYS A 132 19.19 4.54 -3.90
N LEU A 133 19.36 3.50 -4.72
CA LEU A 133 18.23 2.79 -5.30
C LEU A 133 17.36 2.21 -4.18
N PRO A 134 16.05 2.23 -4.36
CA PRO A 134 15.14 1.53 -3.48
C PRO A 134 15.55 0.03 -3.37
N PHE A 135 15.38 -0.54 -2.20
CA PHE A 135 15.74 -1.92 -1.90
C PHE A 135 15.20 -2.95 -2.91
N TRP A 136 13.98 -2.75 -3.38
CA TRP A 136 13.33 -3.59 -4.39
C TRP A 136 13.92 -3.43 -5.80
N ALA A 137 14.60 -2.33 -6.12
CA ALA A 137 15.25 -2.12 -7.41
C ALA A 137 16.47 -3.04 -7.62
N LYS A 138 16.95 -3.70 -6.57
CA LYS A 138 18.02 -4.68 -6.66
C LYS A 138 17.60 -5.87 -7.54
N ILE A 139 16.41 -6.40 -7.31
CA ILE A 139 15.89 -7.55 -8.09
C ILE A 139 15.76 -7.20 -9.57
N GLN A 140 15.20 -6.03 -9.93
CA GLN A 140 15.10 -5.62 -11.34
C GLN A 140 16.48 -5.47 -11.99
N ARG A 141 17.51 -5.04 -11.25
CA ARG A 141 18.87 -4.96 -11.76
C ARG A 141 19.50 -6.33 -11.96
N GLU A 142 19.31 -7.25 -11.03
CA GLU A 142 19.77 -8.63 -11.15
C GLU A 142 19.16 -9.30 -12.37
N LEU A 143 17.84 -9.18 -12.55
CA LEU A 143 17.12 -9.68 -13.71
C LEU A 143 17.62 -9.04 -15.02
N ALA A 144 17.83 -7.75 -15.04
CA ALA A 144 18.35 -7.05 -16.22
C ALA A 144 19.77 -7.49 -16.58
N ALA A 145 20.62 -7.77 -15.57
CA ALA A 145 21.96 -8.31 -15.79
C ALA A 145 21.94 -9.72 -16.38
N GLU A 146 20.88 -10.48 -16.15
CA GLU A 146 20.61 -11.79 -16.75
C GLU A 146 19.89 -11.72 -18.10
N GLY A 147 19.65 -10.51 -18.63
CA GLY A 147 18.94 -10.29 -19.90
C GLY A 147 17.42 -10.29 -19.79
N ILE A 148 16.87 -10.30 -18.57
CA ILE A 148 15.43 -10.26 -18.31
C ILE A 148 15.04 -8.81 -17.98
N SER A 149 14.65 -8.05 -19.02
CA SER A 149 14.27 -6.63 -18.91
C SER A 149 12.97 -6.37 -19.67
N PRO A 150 11.82 -6.74 -19.12
CA PRO A 150 10.53 -6.50 -19.75
C PRO A 150 10.23 -4.99 -19.81
N PRO A 151 9.43 -4.52 -20.79
CA PRO A 151 9.10 -3.12 -20.94
C PRO A 151 8.30 -2.62 -19.73
N PRO A 152 8.44 -1.34 -19.34
CA PRO A 152 7.65 -0.77 -18.25
C PRO A 152 6.15 -0.88 -18.48
N LEU A 153 5.38 -1.04 -17.40
CA LEU A 153 3.93 -1.16 -17.44
C LEU A 153 3.25 0.20 -17.22
N SER A 154 2.31 0.54 -18.12
CA SER A 154 1.39 1.67 -17.94
C SER A 154 -0.05 1.19 -18.01
N VAL A 155 -0.93 1.82 -17.22
CA VAL A 155 -2.37 1.54 -17.23
C VAL A 155 -3.12 2.40 -18.25
N ILE A 156 -2.46 3.41 -18.85
CA ILE A 156 -3.03 4.28 -19.87
C ILE A 156 -2.25 4.19 -21.19
N ASP A 157 -2.95 4.51 -22.29
CA ASP A 157 -2.36 4.69 -23.61
C ASP A 157 -1.79 6.12 -23.78
N GLU A 158 -1.21 6.41 -24.95
CA GLU A 158 -0.68 7.74 -25.29
C GLU A 158 -1.73 8.86 -25.28
N ALA A 159 -3.00 8.51 -25.42
CA ALA A 159 -4.11 9.45 -25.34
C ALA A 159 -4.63 9.65 -23.90
N GLY A 160 -3.99 9.02 -22.89
CA GLY A 160 -4.38 9.10 -21.48
C GLY A 160 -5.63 8.27 -21.12
N ARG A 161 -6.05 7.34 -21.97
CA ARG A 161 -7.19 6.45 -21.73
C ARG A 161 -6.71 5.12 -21.16
N LEU A 162 -7.51 4.51 -20.30
CA LEU A 162 -7.22 3.17 -19.79
C LEU A 162 -7.03 2.17 -20.93
N THR A 163 -5.94 1.42 -20.89
CA THR A 163 -5.68 0.33 -21.85
C THR A 163 -6.71 -0.79 -21.70
N ASP A 164 -6.95 -1.59 -22.74
CA ASP A 164 -7.87 -2.73 -22.66
C ASP A 164 -7.50 -3.73 -21.57
N PRO A 165 -6.20 -4.10 -21.37
CA PRO A 165 -5.82 -4.94 -20.24
C PRO A 165 -6.17 -4.33 -18.86
N ALA A 166 -5.96 -3.02 -18.67
CA ALA A 166 -6.34 -2.33 -17.46
C ALA A 166 -7.84 -2.38 -17.20
N ARG A 167 -8.65 -2.09 -18.24
CA ARG A 167 -10.13 -2.17 -18.16
C ARG A 167 -10.59 -3.56 -17.79
N HIS A 168 -10.07 -4.60 -18.43
CA HIS A 168 -10.42 -6.00 -18.11
C HIS A 168 -10.02 -6.38 -16.67
N CYS A 169 -8.89 -5.87 -16.16
CA CYS A 169 -8.54 -6.05 -14.75
C CYS A 169 -9.56 -5.37 -13.82
N LEU A 170 -9.99 -4.13 -14.11
CA LEU A 170 -11.01 -3.42 -13.33
C LEU A 170 -12.35 -4.17 -13.31
N GLU A 171 -12.77 -4.75 -14.43
CA GLU A 171 -13.98 -5.58 -14.49
C GLU A 171 -13.90 -6.80 -13.56
N ARG A 172 -12.71 -7.44 -13.46
CA ARG A 172 -12.52 -8.57 -12.53
C ARG A 172 -12.49 -8.10 -11.07
N ILE A 173 -11.87 -6.94 -10.80
CA ILE A 173 -11.88 -6.30 -9.47
C ILE A 173 -13.32 -6.00 -9.05
N ALA A 174 -14.13 -5.41 -9.92
CA ALA A 174 -15.54 -5.12 -9.67
C ALA A 174 -16.34 -6.41 -9.40
N LYS A 175 -16.17 -7.44 -10.25
CA LYS A 175 -16.84 -8.74 -10.13
C LYS A 175 -16.64 -9.40 -8.76
N HIS A 176 -15.40 -9.35 -8.24
CA HIS A 176 -15.05 -9.97 -6.97
C HIS A 176 -15.13 -9.01 -5.77
N ASN A 177 -15.66 -7.79 -5.97
CA ASN A 177 -15.77 -6.75 -4.93
C ASN A 177 -14.44 -6.49 -4.20
N MET A 178 -13.31 -6.59 -4.94
CA MET A 178 -11.98 -6.30 -4.41
C MET A 178 -11.71 -4.79 -4.36
N ILE A 179 -10.69 -4.42 -3.63
CA ILE A 179 -10.18 -3.05 -3.56
C ILE A 179 -9.18 -2.87 -4.72
N LEU A 180 -9.39 -1.86 -5.57
CA LEU A 180 -8.38 -1.36 -6.49
C LEU A 180 -7.43 -0.46 -5.72
N ALA A 181 -6.14 -0.77 -5.69
CA ALA A 181 -5.10 0.11 -5.17
C ALA A 181 -4.22 0.61 -6.32
N THR A 182 -3.89 1.92 -6.34
CA THR A 182 -3.25 2.55 -7.50
C THR A 182 -1.79 2.16 -7.70
N GLY A 183 -1.14 1.57 -6.70
CA GLY A 183 0.26 1.14 -6.80
C GLY A 183 1.21 2.32 -6.98
N HIS A 184 2.21 2.16 -7.86
CA HIS A 184 3.22 3.19 -8.12
C HIS A 184 3.05 3.88 -9.48
N VAL A 185 1.86 3.81 -10.07
CA VAL A 185 1.59 4.48 -11.35
C VAL A 185 1.61 5.99 -11.19
N GLY A 186 1.78 6.71 -12.31
CA GLY A 186 1.90 8.15 -12.32
C GLY A 186 0.58 8.89 -12.05
N ARG A 187 0.69 10.19 -11.79
CA ARG A 187 -0.43 11.07 -11.46
C ARG A 187 -1.59 11.00 -12.45
N ALA A 188 -1.32 11.11 -13.76
CA ALA A 188 -2.35 11.01 -14.80
C ALA A 188 -3.04 9.63 -14.78
N GLU A 189 -2.27 8.57 -14.57
CA GLU A 189 -2.76 7.20 -14.46
C GLU A 189 -3.66 7.00 -13.24
N ILE A 190 -3.33 7.60 -12.09
CA ILE A 190 -4.15 7.55 -10.87
C ILE A 190 -5.54 8.13 -11.14
N PHE A 191 -5.60 9.32 -11.75
CA PHE A 191 -6.88 9.95 -12.11
C PHE A 191 -7.68 9.13 -13.12
N ALA A 192 -7.01 8.55 -14.13
CA ALA A 192 -7.65 7.67 -15.10
C ALA A 192 -8.22 6.40 -14.43
N LEU A 193 -7.46 5.79 -13.52
CA LEU A 193 -7.91 4.62 -12.75
C LEU A 193 -9.12 4.93 -11.87
N VAL A 194 -9.11 6.04 -11.12
CA VAL A 194 -10.23 6.40 -10.25
C VAL A 194 -11.50 6.67 -11.04
N ARG A 195 -11.42 7.37 -12.17
CA ARG A 195 -12.55 7.61 -13.07
C ARG A 195 -13.04 6.32 -13.72
N GLY A 196 -12.14 5.52 -14.29
CA GLY A 196 -12.49 4.25 -14.92
C GLY A 196 -13.03 3.21 -13.93
N ALA A 197 -12.54 3.21 -12.70
CA ALA A 197 -13.07 2.38 -11.63
C ALA A 197 -14.56 2.67 -11.37
N LYS A 198 -14.93 3.95 -11.30
CA LYS A 198 -16.33 4.38 -11.14
C LYS A 198 -17.19 3.95 -12.32
N GLU A 199 -16.70 4.11 -13.55
CA GLU A 199 -17.41 3.72 -14.77
C GLU A 199 -17.64 2.20 -14.84
N LEU A 200 -16.67 1.40 -14.42
CA LEU A 200 -16.69 -0.07 -14.46
C LEU A 200 -17.26 -0.72 -13.19
N GLY A 201 -17.79 0.07 -12.24
CA GLY A 201 -18.48 -0.42 -11.06
C GLY A 201 -17.56 -0.95 -9.95
N VAL A 202 -16.28 -0.58 -9.95
CA VAL A 202 -15.38 -0.84 -8.81
C VAL A 202 -15.77 0.08 -7.66
N LYS A 203 -16.20 -0.52 -6.54
CA LYS A 203 -16.76 0.22 -5.40
C LYS A 203 -15.71 0.75 -4.42
N LYS A 204 -14.52 0.15 -4.42
CA LYS A 204 -13.48 0.37 -3.42
C LYS A 204 -12.19 0.74 -4.14
N VAL A 205 -11.77 2.00 -4.02
CA VAL A 205 -10.54 2.51 -4.64
C VAL A 205 -9.65 3.09 -3.56
N LEU A 206 -8.40 2.65 -3.52
CA LEU A 206 -7.36 3.08 -2.59
C LEU A 206 -6.23 3.77 -3.37
N VAL A 207 -6.00 5.03 -3.09
CA VAL A 207 -4.84 5.77 -3.64
C VAL A 207 -3.65 5.47 -2.75
N THR A 208 -2.73 4.67 -3.25
CA THR A 208 -1.59 4.12 -2.48
C THR A 208 -0.59 5.21 -2.15
N HIS A 209 -0.16 5.31 -0.87
CA HIS A 209 0.89 6.20 -0.32
C HIS A 209 1.07 7.53 -1.08
N ALA A 210 0.02 8.36 -1.06
CA ALA A 210 -0.16 9.53 -1.92
C ALA A 210 1.01 10.54 -1.94
N GLU A 211 1.78 10.67 -0.85
CA GLU A 211 2.95 11.53 -0.73
C GLU A 211 4.26 10.89 -1.19
N PHE A 212 4.24 9.60 -1.58
CA PHE A 212 5.47 8.95 -2.00
C PHE A 212 6.07 9.69 -3.23
N PRO A 213 7.40 9.88 -3.32
CA PRO A 213 8.02 10.73 -4.35
C PRO A 213 7.61 10.42 -5.78
N SER A 214 7.34 9.17 -6.12
CA SER A 214 6.93 8.79 -7.48
C SER A 214 5.49 9.21 -7.81
N GLN A 215 4.59 9.35 -6.85
CA GLN A 215 3.23 9.89 -7.02
C GLN A 215 3.18 11.39 -6.72
N SER A 216 3.71 11.79 -5.58
CA SER A 216 3.82 13.17 -5.09
C SER A 216 2.54 14.00 -5.31
N LEU A 217 1.39 13.43 -4.90
CA LEU A 217 0.08 14.09 -5.03
C LEU A 217 -0.01 15.23 -4.02
N THR A 218 -0.41 16.40 -4.52
CA THR A 218 -0.72 17.55 -3.67
C THR A 218 -1.99 17.32 -2.85
N GLY A 219 -2.19 18.11 -1.78
CA GLY A 219 -3.42 18.02 -0.98
C GLY A 219 -4.69 18.29 -1.80
N ASP A 220 -4.64 19.20 -2.78
CA ASP A 220 -5.75 19.48 -3.69
C ASP A 220 -6.08 18.27 -4.57
N GLU A 221 -5.08 17.59 -5.11
CA GLU A 221 -5.27 16.39 -5.93
C GLU A 221 -5.80 15.21 -5.09
N GLN A 222 -5.30 15.04 -3.87
CA GLN A 222 -5.82 14.04 -2.95
C GLN A 222 -7.29 14.32 -2.61
N LYS A 223 -7.63 15.58 -2.37
CA LYS A 223 -9.02 16.01 -2.15
C LYS A 223 -9.91 15.75 -3.36
N GLU A 224 -9.45 16.07 -4.58
CA GLU A 224 -10.18 15.79 -5.82
C GLU A 224 -10.44 14.28 -5.98
N LEU A 225 -9.43 13.44 -5.76
CA LEU A 225 -9.56 11.99 -5.84
C LEU A 225 -10.54 11.44 -4.78
N ALA A 226 -10.51 12.00 -3.56
CA ALA A 226 -11.45 11.65 -2.50
C ALA A 226 -12.90 12.06 -2.85
N ASP A 227 -13.09 13.21 -3.48
CA ASP A 227 -14.40 13.69 -3.95
C ASP A 227 -14.93 12.80 -5.10
N LEU A 228 -14.07 12.20 -5.90
CA LEU A 228 -14.42 11.17 -6.90
C LEU A 228 -14.79 9.82 -6.27
N GLY A 229 -14.59 9.64 -4.96
CA GLY A 229 -14.97 8.46 -4.19
C GLY A 229 -13.82 7.56 -3.73
N ALA A 230 -12.56 7.92 -4.04
CA ALA A 230 -11.41 7.18 -3.57
C ALA A 230 -11.16 7.38 -2.06
N ILE A 231 -10.46 6.42 -1.46
CA ILE A 231 -9.86 6.54 -0.13
C ILE A 231 -8.37 6.81 -0.33
N ILE A 232 -7.83 7.76 0.41
CA ILE A 232 -6.42 8.13 0.34
C ILE A 232 -5.64 7.39 1.42
N GLU A 233 -4.59 6.69 1.01
CA GLU A 233 -3.72 5.96 1.91
C GLU A 233 -2.45 6.77 2.22
N HIS A 234 -2.17 6.94 3.51
CA HIS A 234 -0.93 7.50 4.02
C HIS A 234 -0.12 6.38 4.68
N CYS A 235 1.13 6.20 4.24
CA CYS A 235 1.99 5.14 4.75
C CYS A 235 3.07 5.67 5.69
N PHE A 236 3.25 4.98 6.82
CA PHE A 236 4.27 5.28 7.82
C PHE A 236 5.67 5.36 7.20
N THR A 237 6.03 4.40 6.33
CA THR A 237 7.37 4.38 5.69
C THR A 237 7.66 5.65 4.90
N THR A 238 6.66 6.29 4.29
CA THR A 238 6.85 7.50 3.48
C THR A 238 7.41 8.64 4.33
N THR A 239 6.84 8.87 5.49
CA THR A 239 7.24 9.93 6.41
C THR A 239 8.43 9.52 7.28
N TYR A 240 8.41 8.31 7.83
CA TYR A 240 9.48 7.80 8.69
C TYR A 240 10.85 7.73 7.98
N THR A 241 10.86 7.43 6.69
CA THR A 241 12.08 7.39 5.89
C THR A 241 12.40 8.73 5.21
N ASN A 242 11.79 9.83 5.67
CA ASN A 242 12.00 11.21 5.20
C ASN A 242 11.76 11.40 3.68
N LYS A 243 10.85 10.62 3.09
CA LYS A 243 10.43 10.81 1.69
C LYS A 243 9.39 11.92 1.54
N ALA A 244 8.62 12.17 2.61
CA ALA A 244 7.77 13.33 2.76
C ALA A 244 7.78 13.80 4.23
N PRO A 245 7.69 15.13 4.50
CA PRO A 245 7.56 15.63 5.86
C PRO A 245 6.26 15.19 6.52
N TRP A 246 6.28 14.93 7.84
CA TRP A 246 5.09 14.59 8.63
C TRP A 246 3.99 15.66 8.53
N GLU A 247 4.39 16.94 8.57
CA GLU A 247 3.48 18.08 8.49
C GLU A 247 2.70 18.11 7.18
N VAL A 248 3.33 17.69 6.08
CA VAL A 248 2.67 17.57 4.76
C VAL A 248 1.60 16.49 4.81
N ALA A 249 1.92 15.30 5.32
CA ALA A 249 0.96 14.21 5.45
C ALA A 249 -0.23 14.63 6.36
N PHE A 250 0.04 15.27 7.50
CA PHE A 250 -1.01 15.75 8.40
C PHE A 250 -1.88 16.84 7.79
N ALA A 251 -1.30 17.77 7.04
CA ALA A 251 -2.05 18.80 6.32
C ALA A 251 -2.96 18.16 5.25
N ASN A 252 -2.46 17.20 4.49
CA ASN A 252 -3.21 16.48 3.47
C ASN A 252 -4.37 15.66 4.08
N ILE A 253 -4.14 14.97 5.21
CA ILE A 253 -5.21 14.27 5.94
C ILE A 253 -6.31 15.23 6.39
N ARG A 254 -5.95 16.41 6.91
CA ARG A 254 -6.95 17.42 7.31
C ARG A 254 -7.74 17.97 6.12
N GLN A 255 -7.07 18.20 4.99
CA GLN A 255 -7.68 18.71 3.77
C GLN A 255 -8.60 17.68 3.12
N THR A 256 -8.19 16.42 3.06
CA THR A 256 -8.98 15.30 2.51
C THR A 256 -10.13 14.91 3.44
N GLY A 257 -9.87 14.96 4.74
CA GLY A 257 -10.78 14.53 5.79
C GLY A 257 -10.57 13.08 6.22
N VAL A 258 -10.60 12.84 7.53
CA VAL A 258 -10.35 11.50 8.13
C VAL A 258 -11.31 10.42 7.63
N SER A 259 -12.53 10.78 7.23
CA SER A 259 -13.53 9.85 6.69
C SER A 259 -13.21 9.32 5.28
N ARG A 260 -12.22 9.91 4.63
CA ARG A 260 -11.71 9.54 3.30
C ARG A 260 -10.25 9.10 3.34
N THR A 261 -9.72 8.83 4.51
CA THR A 261 -8.31 8.51 4.73
C THR A 261 -8.16 7.19 5.44
N VAL A 262 -7.14 6.41 5.05
CA VAL A 262 -6.62 5.28 5.83
C VAL A 262 -5.15 5.49 6.12
N ILE A 263 -4.69 4.93 7.23
CA ILE A 263 -3.27 4.84 7.57
C ILE A 263 -2.84 3.38 7.50
N SER A 264 -1.69 3.14 6.88
CA SER A 264 -1.03 1.84 6.75
C SER A 264 0.45 1.96 7.06
N THR A 265 1.15 0.87 7.27
CA THR A 265 2.58 0.99 7.58
C THR A 265 3.47 0.95 6.36
N ASP A 266 3.18 0.10 5.38
CA ASP A 266 4.09 -0.27 4.29
C ASP A 266 5.43 -0.81 4.83
N LEU A 267 5.40 -1.40 6.04
CA LEU A 267 6.56 -1.95 6.74
C LEU A 267 6.83 -3.42 6.41
N GLY A 268 7.98 -3.88 6.86
CA GLY A 268 8.51 -5.24 6.71
C GLY A 268 9.95 -5.29 6.23
N GLN A 269 10.54 -4.15 5.88
CA GLN A 269 11.94 -4.04 5.50
C GLN A 269 12.82 -4.24 6.74
N THR A 270 13.93 -4.97 6.60
CA THR A 270 14.80 -5.37 7.72
C THR A 270 15.40 -4.19 8.49
N ILE A 271 15.54 -3.03 7.84
CA ILE A 271 16.13 -1.81 8.42
C ILE A 271 15.11 -0.92 9.14
N ASN A 272 13.81 -1.14 8.92
CA ASN A 272 12.73 -0.35 9.50
C ASN A 272 12.24 -0.97 10.83
N PRO A 273 11.43 -0.25 11.63
CA PRO A 273 10.84 -0.78 12.86
C PRO A 273 10.01 -2.06 12.64
N PRO A 274 9.72 -2.83 13.72
CA PRO A 274 8.68 -3.85 13.69
C PRO A 274 7.35 -3.29 13.18
N VAL A 275 6.54 -4.10 12.51
CA VAL A 275 5.30 -3.64 11.85
C VAL A 275 4.32 -3.06 12.87
N ALA A 276 4.09 -3.79 13.96
CA ALA A 276 3.17 -3.36 15.02
C ALA A 276 3.63 -2.05 15.67
N ASP A 277 4.92 -1.95 16.02
CA ASP A 277 5.51 -0.74 16.60
C ASP A 277 5.40 0.46 15.66
N GLY A 278 5.72 0.27 14.37
CA GLY A 278 5.61 1.34 13.38
C GLY A 278 4.18 1.84 13.20
N PHE A 279 3.19 0.93 13.29
CA PHE A 279 1.79 1.34 13.25
C PHE A 279 1.41 2.15 14.49
N ALA A 280 1.86 1.73 15.67
CA ALA A 280 1.64 2.48 16.91
C ALA A 280 2.40 3.82 16.95
N MET A 281 3.62 3.88 16.39
CA MET A 281 4.35 5.15 16.20
C MET A 281 3.58 6.10 15.27
N PHE A 282 2.96 5.61 14.21
CA PHE A 282 2.13 6.43 13.33
C PHE A 282 0.91 6.98 14.08
N ALA A 283 0.21 6.13 14.83
CA ALA A 283 -0.90 6.55 15.67
C ALA A 283 -0.46 7.62 16.70
N GLN A 284 0.70 7.43 17.36
CA GLN A 284 1.27 8.41 18.28
C GLN A 284 1.54 9.75 17.61
N ARG A 285 2.17 9.74 16.44
CA ARG A 285 2.46 10.97 15.67
C ARG A 285 1.19 11.74 15.29
N LEU A 286 0.11 11.04 14.95
CA LEU A 286 -1.19 11.66 14.67
C LEU A 286 -1.79 12.28 15.94
N LEU A 287 -1.75 11.57 17.07
CA LEU A 287 -2.24 12.10 18.36
C LEU A 287 -1.45 13.35 18.79
N ASP A 288 -0.12 13.33 18.65
CA ASP A 288 0.75 14.46 18.96
C ASP A 288 0.49 15.66 18.03
N ALA A 289 0.10 15.40 16.79
CA ALA A 289 -0.32 16.42 15.82
C ALA A 289 -1.75 16.95 16.07
N GLY A 290 -2.44 16.47 17.12
CA GLY A 290 -3.75 16.96 17.55
C GLY A 290 -4.94 16.26 16.87
N PHE A 291 -4.75 15.11 16.19
CA PHE A 291 -5.85 14.24 15.81
C PHE A 291 -6.43 13.57 17.06
N SER A 292 -7.75 13.40 17.11
CA SER A 292 -8.41 12.72 18.22
C SER A 292 -8.25 11.20 18.14
N ASP A 293 -8.50 10.49 19.25
CA ASP A 293 -8.56 9.01 19.26
C ASP A 293 -9.61 8.51 18.24
N ALA A 294 -10.72 9.21 18.10
CA ALA A 294 -11.78 8.89 17.14
C ALA A 294 -11.28 9.04 15.69
N ASP A 295 -10.45 10.04 15.39
CA ASP A 295 -9.86 10.23 14.06
C ASP A 295 -8.90 9.07 13.73
N VAL A 296 -7.99 8.73 14.65
CA VAL A 296 -7.07 7.60 14.47
C VAL A 296 -7.86 6.30 14.28
N ARG A 297 -8.85 6.04 15.11
CA ARG A 297 -9.73 4.85 14.97
C ARG A 297 -10.50 4.84 13.66
N THR A 298 -10.94 6.00 13.16
CA THR A 298 -11.61 6.09 11.87
C THR A 298 -10.67 5.62 10.75
N MET A 299 -9.43 6.10 10.74
CA MET A 299 -8.44 5.80 9.71
C MET A 299 -7.82 4.39 9.82
N ALA A 300 -7.65 3.86 11.03
CA ALA A 300 -7.00 2.57 11.26
C ALA A 300 -7.97 1.40 11.47
N VAL A 301 -9.20 1.66 11.92
CA VAL A 301 -10.17 0.61 12.28
C VAL A 301 -11.42 0.67 11.40
N THR A 302 -12.15 1.80 11.43
CA THR A 302 -13.50 1.87 10.83
C THR A 302 -13.45 1.72 9.31
N ILE A 303 -12.61 2.52 8.63
CA ILE A 303 -12.51 2.47 7.17
C ILE A 303 -11.87 1.17 6.70
N PRO A 304 -10.73 0.70 7.26
CA PRO A 304 -10.16 -0.60 6.87
C PRO A 304 -11.15 -1.77 7.07
N THR A 305 -11.89 -1.81 8.17
CA THR A 305 -12.93 -2.82 8.41
C THR A 305 -13.98 -2.81 7.30
N ARG A 306 -14.51 -1.62 6.97
CA ARG A 306 -15.50 -1.48 5.88
C ARG A 306 -14.94 -1.92 4.52
N LEU A 307 -13.68 -1.60 4.23
CA LEU A 307 -13.05 -2.00 2.96
C LEU A 307 -12.86 -3.51 2.85
N LEU A 308 -12.52 -4.20 3.95
CA LEU A 308 -12.17 -5.62 3.95
C LEU A 308 -13.37 -6.54 4.17
N ASP A 309 -14.35 -6.15 4.99
CA ASP A 309 -15.45 -7.01 5.45
C ASP A 309 -16.75 -6.83 4.66
N GLU A 310 -16.96 -5.69 4.01
CA GLU A 310 -18.13 -5.40 3.15
C GLU A 310 -17.78 -5.58 1.66
#